data_2be6a6ac98eb8e43f5d86d1cd6a4e6ff
#
_entry.id   2be6a6ac98eb8e43f5d86d1cd6a4e6ff
#
_cell.length_a   1.000
_cell.length_b   1.000
_cell.length_c   1.000
_cell.angle_alpha   90.00
_cell.angle_beta   90.00
_cell.angle_gamma   90.00
#
_symmetry.space_group_name_H-M   'P 1'
#
loop_
_entity.id
_entity.type
_entity.pdbx_description
1 polymer ?
#
loop_
_entity_poly.entity_id
_entity_poly.type
_entity_poly.pdbx_seq_one_letter_code
_entity_poly.pdbx_strand_id
1 'polypeptide(L)'
;DVIDVVELISKLHGNNNIHYIFRPTEGWTYDLIKSTFVRFGWVSPQAKQLAAHWKNLIAEMGGVGGGGKIIHYAHSIGASDTLLAKSLLSHEELKMIQVFTFGSPSLLSPEGFQSVTNYVSRGDGVSLLLDPIQCIKALLDPVDHILFLPGAYGYLLIDHYLTSETYQTILESLGKQFLDLYGPS
;
A
#
# COMPACT_ATOMS: atom_id res chain seq x y z
N ASP A 1 -1.33 -11.01 -13.54
CA ASP A 1 -2.48 -10.20 -13.93
C ASP A 1 -3.07 -9.53 -12.68
N VAL A 2 -3.69 -8.35 -12.84
CA VAL A 2 -4.32 -7.63 -11.71
C VAL A 2 -5.51 -8.42 -11.16
N ILE A 3 -6.23 -9.10 -12.02
CA ILE A 3 -7.38 -9.93 -11.63
C ILE A 3 -6.91 -11.06 -10.71
N ASP A 4 -5.79 -11.71 -11.03
CA ASP A 4 -5.22 -12.78 -10.19
C ASP A 4 -4.85 -12.28 -8.80
N VAL A 5 -4.34 -11.05 -8.70
CA VAL A 5 -3.99 -10.41 -7.41
C VAL A 5 -5.25 -10.11 -6.60
N VAL A 6 -6.28 -9.54 -7.23
CA VAL A 6 -7.56 -9.22 -6.56
C VAL A 6 -8.23 -10.50 -6.07
N GLU A 7 -8.26 -11.55 -6.89
CA GLU A 7 -8.80 -12.85 -6.49
C GLU A 7 -8.01 -13.49 -5.34
N LEU A 8 -6.67 -13.41 -5.38
CA LEU A 8 -5.82 -13.90 -4.29
C LEU A 8 -6.16 -13.17 -2.98
N ILE A 9 -6.17 -11.83 -2.99
CA ILE A 9 -6.48 -11.04 -1.79
C ILE A 9 -7.90 -11.35 -1.30
N SER A 10 -8.89 -11.45 -2.19
CA SER A 10 -10.26 -11.82 -1.83
C SER A 10 -10.33 -13.18 -1.12
N LYS A 11 -9.68 -14.20 -1.68
CA LYS A 11 -9.60 -15.54 -1.08
C LYS A 11 -8.93 -15.51 0.29
N LEU A 12 -7.81 -14.80 0.42
CA LEU A 12 -7.08 -14.68 1.68
C LEU A 12 -7.92 -13.96 2.77
N HIS A 13 -8.91 -13.16 2.38
CA HIS A 13 -9.80 -12.44 3.28
C HIS A 13 -11.20 -13.04 3.35
N GLY A 14 -11.36 -14.35 3.10
CA GLY A 14 -12.63 -15.06 3.25
C GLY A 14 -13.65 -14.78 2.15
N ASN A 15 -13.19 -14.52 0.93
CA ASN A 15 -14.00 -14.17 -0.23
C ASN A 15 -14.84 -12.88 -0.05
N ASN A 16 -14.35 -11.96 0.76
CA ASN A 16 -14.96 -10.64 0.89
C ASN A 16 -14.81 -9.82 -0.40
N ASN A 17 -15.71 -8.88 -0.59
CA ASN A 17 -15.65 -7.95 -1.70
C ASN A 17 -14.41 -7.06 -1.56
N ILE A 18 -13.56 -7.08 -2.59
CA ILE A 18 -12.39 -6.25 -2.68
C ILE A 18 -12.65 -5.12 -3.68
N HIS A 19 -12.50 -3.89 -3.21
CA HIS A 19 -12.51 -2.73 -4.07
C HIS A 19 -11.08 -2.47 -4.56
N TYR A 20 -10.89 -2.30 -5.86
CA TYR A 20 -9.56 -2.05 -6.41
C TYR A 20 -9.54 -0.86 -7.37
N ILE A 21 -8.43 -0.16 -7.37
CA ILE A 21 -8.13 0.91 -8.33
C ILE A 21 -6.91 0.46 -9.12
N PHE A 22 -7.13 0.20 -10.39
CA PHE A 22 -6.06 -0.18 -11.29
C PHE A 22 -5.42 1.05 -11.93
N ARG A 23 -4.10 1.07 -11.89
CA ARG A 23 -3.31 2.03 -12.64
C ARG A 23 -2.52 1.29 -13.70
N PRO A 24 -2.85 1.46 -15.00
CA PRO A 24 -2.04 0.91 -16.07
C PRO A 24 -0.62 1.51 -16.02
N THR A 25 0.38 0.67 -16.18
CA THR A 25 1.78 1.12 -16.32
C THR A 25 1.95 1.72 -17.71
N GLU A 26 2.44 2.96 -17.78
CA GLU A 26 2.78 3.62 -19.05
C GLU A 26 4.25 3.38 -19.45
N GLY A 27 4.90 2.45 -18.76
CA GLY A 27 6.31 2.10 -18.92
C GLY A 27 7.16 2.50 -17.72
N TRP A 28 8.13 1.65 -17.38
CA TRP A 28 8.96 1.76 -16.18
C TRP A 28 9.63 3.13 -16.00
N THR A 29 10.17 3.69 -17.08
CA THR A 29 10.87 4.98 -17.08
C THR A 29 9.92 6.15 -16.83
N TYR A 30 8.71 6.08 -17.37
CA TYR A 30 7.70 7.13 -17.24
C TYR A 30 7.07 7.13 -15.85
N ASP A 31 6.78 5.95 -15.31
CA ASP A 31 6.27 5.80 -13.95
C ASP A 31 7.30 6.25 -12.90
N LEU A 32 8.58 6.01 -13.17
CA LEU A 32 9.69 6.48 -12.34
C LEU A 32 9.76 8.01 -12.32
N ILE A 33 9.62 8.66 -13.47
CA ILE A 33 9.61 10.13 -13.59
C ILE A 33 8.37 10.69 -12.88
N LYS A 34 7.19 10.10 -13.06
CA LYS A 34 5.97 10.52 -12.36
C LYS A 34 6.09 10.41 -10.83
N SER A 35 6.71 9.35 -10.31
CA SER A 35 6.92 9.20 -8.86
C SER A 35 7.80 10.32 -8.28
N THR A 36 8.68 10.89 -9.07
CA THR A 36 9.49 12.06 -8.67
C THR A 36 8.64 13.34 -8.59
N PHE A 37 7.65 13.51 -9.47
CA PHE A 37 6.73 14.67 -9.45
C PHE A 37 5.75 14.66 -8.26
N VAL A 38 5.51 13.51 -7.65
CA VAL A 38 4.74 13.40 -6.38
C VAL A 38 5.36 14.28 -5.29
N ARG A 39 6.68 14.43 -5.28
CA ARG A 39 7.41 15.29 -4.33
C ARG A 39 7.13 16.78 -4.52
N PHE A 40 6.55 17.18 -5.65
CA PHE A 40 6.17 18.56 -5.96
C PHE A 40 4.69 18.87 -5.68
N GLY A 41 3.95 17.96 -5.02
CA GLY A 41 2.58 18.21 -4.58
C GLY A 41 1.52 18.18 -5.69
N TRP A 42 1.84 17.66 -6.88
CA TRP A 42 0.86 17.49 -7.95
C TRP A 42 0.00 16.24 -7.67
N VAL A 43 -1.30 16.47 -7.38
CA VAL A 43 -2.22 15.38 -7.07
C VAL A 43 -2.70 14.71 -8.35
N SER A 44 -2.33 13.44 -8.53
CA SER A 44 -2.71 12.64 -9.70
C SER A 44 -4.24 12.42 -9.78
N PRO A 45 -4.80 12.19 -10.98
CA PRO A 45 -6.19 11.77 -11.12
C PRO A 45 -6.51 10.51 -10.29
N GLN A 46 -5.58 9.56 -10.23
CA GLN A 46 -5.72 8.32 -9.47
C GLN A 46 -5.76 8.59 -7.96
N ALA A 47 -4.94 9.50 -7.44
CA ALA A 47 -4.99 9.91 -6.05
C ALA A 47 -6.33 10.58 -5.69
N LYS A 48 -6.88 11.40 -6.59
CA LYS A 48 -8.22 12.00 -6.41
C LYS A 48 -9.31 10.93 -6.41
N GLN A 49 -9.24 9.97 -7.33
CA GLN A 49 -10.17 8.84 -7.39
C GLN A 49 -10.09 7.99 -6.11
N LEU A 50 -8.87 7.71 -5.61
CA LEU A 50 -8.65 6.96 -4.39
C LEU A 50 -9.25 7.69 -3.17
N ALA A 51 -8.99 8.98 -3.04
CA ALA A 51 -9.56 9.79 -1.95
C ALA A 51 -11.09 9.82 -1.99
N ALA A 52 -11.69 10.01 -3.17
CA ALA A 52 -13.13 9.97 -3.36
C ALA A 52 -13.72 8.60 -2.98
N HIS A 53 -13.04 7.52 -3.37
CA HIS A 53 -13.45 6.17 -3.04
C HIS A 53 -13.42 5.92 -1.53
N TRP A 54 -12.36 6.32 -0.83
CA TRP A 54 -12.30 6.22 0.63
C TRP A 54 -13.41 6.99 1.32
N LYS A 55 -13.71 8.23 0.87
CA LYS A 55 -14.81 9.02 1.42
C LYS A 55 -16.17 8.35 1.23
N ASN A 56 -16.41 7.73 0.09
CA ASN A 56 -17.63 6.97 -0.17
C ASN A 56 -17.76 5.78 0.78
N LEU A 57 -16.69 4.98 0.93
CA LEU A 57 -16.68 3.84 1.86
C LEU A 57 -16.91 4.29 3.31
N ILE A 58 -16.28 5.39 3.74
CA ILE A 58 -16.50 5.96 5.07
C ILE A 58 -17.97 6.39 5.25
N ALA A 59 -18.57 7.02 4.24
CA ALA A 59 -19.98 7.41 4.29
C ALA A 59 -20.90 6.18 4.36
N GLU A 60 -20.65 5.12 3.58
CA GLU A 60 -21.37 3.86 3.61
C GLU A 60 -21.30 3.16 4.98
N MET A 61 -20.16 3.29 5.68
CA MET A 61 -19.97 2.77 7.04
C MET A 61 -20.60 3.65 8.14
N GLY A 62 -21.36 4.68 7.80
CA GLY A 62 -22.00 5.60 8.75
C GLY A 62 -21.13 6.80 9.16
N GLY A 63 -20.16 7.17 8.35
CA GLY A 63 -19.23 8.26 8.61
C GLY A 63 -18.13 7.90 9.61
N VAL A 64 -17.36 8.88 10.04
CA VAL A 64 -16.23 8.69 10.98
C VAL A 64 -16.65 8.13 12.34
N GLY A 65 -17.92 8.29 12.73
CA GLY A 65 -18.49 7.73 13.97
C GLY A 65 -19.07 6.32 13.80
N GLY A 66 -19.12 5.75 12.60
CA GLY A 66 -19.78 4.47 12.31
C GLY A 66 -19.01 3.23 12.77
N GLY A 67 -17.75 3.37 13.24
CA GLY A 67 -16.93 2.29 13.79
C GLY A 67 -16.31 1.36 12.74
N GLY A 68 -16.52 1.62 11.44
CA GLY A 68 -15.90 0.87 10.35
C GLY A 68 -14.42 1.17 10.17
N LYS A 69 -13.71 0.32 9.43
CA LYS A 69 -12.29 0.49 9.07
C LYS A 69 -12.06 0.14 7.61
N ILE A 70 -11.11 0.83 7.00
CA ILE A 70 -10.61 0.52 5.66
C ILE A 70 -9.24 -0.10 5.80
N ILE A 71 -9.05 -1.30 5.22
CA ILE A 71 -7.73 -1.91 5.02
C ILE A 71 -7.33 -1.63 3.58
N HIS A 72 -6.23 -0.91 3.42
CA HIS A 72 -5.73 -0.48 2.12
C HIS A 72 -4.38 -1.12 1.81
N TYR A 73 -4.35 -1.88 0.73
CA TYR A 73 -3.13 -2.46 0.16
C TYR A 73 -2.67 -1.61 -1.02
N ALA A 74 -1.45 -1.11 -0.98
CA ALA A 74 -0.87 -0.31 -2.04
C ALA A 74 0.43 -0.94 -2.56
N HIS A 75 0.51 -1.18 -3.85
CA HIS A 75 1.69 -1.74 -4.49
C HIS A 75 2.35 -0.71 -5.41
N SER A 76 3.68 -0.65 -5.34
CA SER A 76 4.48 0.18 -6.24
C SER A 76 4.00 1.64 -6.25
N ILE A 77 3.75 2.22 -7.42
CA ILE A 77 3.28 3.61 -7.59
C ILE A 77 1.92 3.89 -6.92
N GLY A 78 1.11 2.86 -6.63
CA GLY A 78 -0.10 3.00 -5.84
C GLY A 78 0.15 3.55 -4.43
N ALA A 79 1.32 3.29 -3.86
CA ALA A 79 1.71 3.90 -2.59
C ALA A 79 1.97 5.41 -2.73
N SER A 80 2.50 5.86 -3.86
CA SER A 80 2.63 7.29 -4.16
C SER A 80 1.26 7.97 -4.30
N ASP A 81 0.30 7.31 -4.96
CA ASP A 81 -1.07 7.82 -5.04
C ASP A 81 -1.74 7.85 -3.66
N THR A 82 -1.45 6.88 -2.79
CA THR A 82 -1.88 6.85 -1.38
C THR A 82 -1.35 8.06 -0.61
N LEU A 83 -0.08 8.39 -0.76
CA LEU A 83 0.54 9.56 -0.14
C LEU A 83 -0.13 10.87 -0.59
N LEU A 84 -0.46 10.99 -1.88
CA LEU A 84 -1.14 12.15 -2.43
C LEU A 84 -2.61 12.22 -1.99
N ALA A 85 -3.32 11.09 -1.99
CA ALA A 85 -4.71 11.00 -1.57
C ALA A 85 -4.90 11.40 -0.10
N LYS A 86 -3.90 11.11 0.76
CA LYS A 86 -3.86 11.52 2.16
C LYS A 86 -4.17 13.02 2.34
N SER A 87 -3.63 13.88 1.47
CA SER A 87 -3.82 15.33 1.56
C SER A 87 -5.25 15.81 1.28
N LEU A 88 -6.11 14.92 0.78
CA LEU A 88 -7.50 15.20 0.39
C LEU A 88 -8.52 14.73 1.44
N LEU A 89 -8.07 14.12 2.53
CA LEU A 89 -8.91 13.61 3.63
C LEU A 89 -8.70 14.43 4.92
N SER A 90 -9.72 14.43 5.77
CA SER A 90 -9.59 14.96 7.13
C SER A 90 -8.78 14.00 8.02
N HIS A 91 -8.34 14.51 9.17
CA HIS A 91 -7.63 13.70 10.15
C HIS A 91 -8.48 12.53 10.68
N GLU A 92 -9.75 12.76 10.90
CA GLU A 92 -10.70 11.77 11.38
C GLU A 92 -10.93 10.67 10.33
N GLU A 93 -11.07 11.05 9.04
CA GLU A 93 -11.19 10.07 7.94
C GLU A 93 -9.93 9.22 7.84
N LEU A 94 -8.74 9.81 7.94
CA LEU A 94 -7.47 9.08 7.87
C LEU A 94 -7.31 8.08 9.03
N LYS A 95 -7.83 8.37 10.21
CA LYS A 95 -7.82 7.44 11.36
C LYS A 95 -8.65 6.18 11.16
N MET A 96 -9.50 6.14 10.14
CA MET A 96 -10.24 4.94 9.76
C MET A 96 -9.47 4.05 8.79
N ILE A 97 -8.29 4.46 8.30
CA ILE A 97 -7.57 3.79 7.22
C ILE A 97 -6.26 3.19 7.77
N GLN A 98 -6.15 1.88 7.67
CA GLN A 98 -4.92 1.12 7.88
C GLN A 98 -4.28 0.83 6.51
N VAL A 99 -3.00 1.16 6.36
CA VAL A 99 -2.29 1.07 5.08
C VAL A 99 -1.16 0.05 5.15
N PHE A 100 -1.11 -0.82 4.16
CA PHE A 100 0.01 -1.71 3.89
C PHE A 100 0.58 -1.42 2.51
N THR A 101 1.87 -1.13 2.42
CA THR A 101 2.53 -0.88 1.14
C THR A 101 3.52 -1.99 0.80
N PHE A 102 3.66 -2.29 -0.48
CA PHE A 102 4.57 -3.30 -1.02
C PHE A 102 5.38 -2.69 -2.15
N GLY A 103 6.71 -2.74 -2.04
CA GLY A 103 7.59 -2.20 -3.08
C GLY A 103 7.38 -0.72 -3.37
N SER A 104 7.09 0.08 -2.35
CA SER A 104 6.77 1.50 -2.51
C SER A 104 7.97 2.31 -2.97
N PRO A 105 7.84 3.16 -4.01
CA PRO A 105 8.87 4.13 -4.40
C PRO A 105 8.97 5.32 -3.43
N SER A 106 8.04 5.44 -2.48
CA SER A 106 8.03 6.44 -1.42
C SER A 106 7.46 5.82 -0.16
N LEU A 107 8.28 5.67 0.87
CA LEU A 107 7.86 5.09 2.14
C LEU A 107 6.89 6.04 2.86
N LEU A 108 5.75 5.52 3.28
CA LEU A 108 4.70 6.30 3.93
C LEU A 108 4.97 6.42 5.42
N SER A 109 4.82 7.65 5.95
CA SER A 109 4.76 7.90 7.39
C SER A 109 3.41 7.44 7.96
N PRO A 110 3.37 6.86 9.16
CA PRO A 110 2.11 6.52 9.83
C PRO A 110 1.29 7.74 10.27
N GLU A 111 1.90 8.92 10.25
CA GLU A 111 1.23 10.15 10.67
C GLU A 111 -0.08 10.38 9.92
N GLY A 112 -1.15 10.62 10.67
CA GLY A 112 -2.51 10.85 10.16
C GLY A 112 -3.31 9.56 9.97
N PHE A 113 -2.76 8.51 9.39
CA PHE A 113 -3.44 7.22 9.24
C PHE A 113 -3.68 6.51 10.58
N GLN A 114 -4.55 5.52 10.60
CA GLN A 114 -4.69 4.63 11.74
C GLN A 114 -3.37 3.91 12.03
N SER A 115 -2.80 3.32 10.99
CA SER A 115 -1.46 2.72 10.97
C SER A 115 -0.95 2.63 9.54
N VAL A 116 0.37 2.53 9.40
CA VAL A 116 1.05 2.26 8.13
C VAL A 116 2.10 1.19 8.38
N THR A 117 2.19 0.22 7.48
CA THR A 117 3.30 -0.71 7.42
C THR A 117 3.84 -0.76 6.00
N ASN A 118 5.12 -0.43 5.83
CA ASN A 118 5.80 -0.50 4.54
C ASN A 118 6.63 -1.79 4.49
N TYR A 119 6.29 -2.68 3.57
CA TYR A 119 7.06 -3.89 3.30
C TYR A 119 8.03 -3.64 2.16
N VAL A 120 9.32 -3.79 2.45
CA VAL A 120 10.41 -3.58 1.50
C VAL A 120 11.20 -4.86 1.36
N SER A 121 11.09 -5.54 0.21
CA SER A 121 11.96 -6.67 -0.07
C SER A 121 13.39 -6.18 -0.35
N ARG A 122 14.39 -6.88 0.18
CA ARG A 122 15.81 -6.63 -0.15
C ARG A 122 16.14 -7.00 -1.59
N GLY A 123 15.31 -7.81 -2.25
CA GLY A 123 15.39 -8.12 -3.68
C GLY A 123 14.60 -7.14 -4.56
N ASP A 124 13.90 -6.16 -3.98
CA ASP A 124 13.13 -5.14 -4.70
C ASP A 124 13.94 -3.83 -4.79
N GLY A 125 14.50 -3.56 -5.96
CA GLY A 125 15.28 -2.35 -6.18
C GLY A 125 14.47 -1.05 -6.19
N VAL A 126 13.14 -1.10 -6.33
CA VAL A 126 12.31 0.10 -6.47
C VAL A 126 12.38 0.98 -5.23
N SER A 127 12.04 0.44 -4.08
CA SER A 127 12.10 1.20 -2.81
C SER A 127 13.52 1.65 -2.49
N LEU A 128 14.51 0.76 -2.68
CA LEU A 128 15.92 1.03 -2.35
C LEU A 128 16.53 2.12 -3.24
N LEU A 129 16.12 2.21 -4.51
CA LEU A 129 16.65 3.18 -5.47
C LEU A 129 15.90 4.52 -5.45
N LEU A 130 14.59 4.50 -5.17
CA LEU A 130 13.76 5.70 -5.26
C LEU A 130 13.60 6.44 -3.94
N ASP A 131 13.71 5.74 -2.80
CA ASP A 131 13.73 6.35 -1.47
C ASP A 131 14.92 5.87 -0.63
N PRO A 132 16.18 5.99 -1.16
CA PRO A 132 17.36 5.44 -0.51
C PRO A 132 17.61 6.05 0.87
N ILE A 133 17.28 7.32 1.06
CA ILE A 133 17.51 8.04 2.32
C ILE A 133 16.65 7.43 3.43
N GLN A 134 15.38 7.19 3.18
CA GLN A 134 14.48 6.58 4.17
C GLN A 134 14.83 5.11 4.42
N CYS A 135 15.18 4.37 3.36
CA CYS A 135 15.64 2.99 3.50
C CYS A 135 16.92 2.90 4.34
N ILE A 136 17.93 3.73 4.07
CA ILE A 136 19.18 3.75 4.84
C ILE A 136 18.92 4.15 6.29
N LYS A 137 18.11 5.19 6.54
CA LYS A 137 17.75 5.58 7.91
C LYS A 137 17.09 4.44 8.67
N ALA A 138 16.09 3.78 8.06
CA ALA A 138 15.37 2.68 8.69
C ALA A 138 16.23 1.41 8.88
N LEU A 139 17.29 1.22 8.08
CA LEU A 139 18.26 0.14 8.29
C LEU A 139 19.22 0.44 9.44
N LEU A 140 19.58 1.71 9.65
CA LEU A 140 20.49 2.15 10.71
C LEU A 140 19.76 2.33 12.05
N ASP A 141 18.52 2.82 12.00
CA ASP A 141 17.63 3.05 13.14
C ASP A 141 16.24 2.47 12.80
N PRO A 142 16.03 1.19 13.13
CA PRO A 142 14.78 0.48 12.78
C PRO A 142 13.55 1.16 13.36
N VAL A 143 12.53 1.31 12.53
CA VAL A 143 11.22 1.86 12.89
C VAL A 143 10.13 0.83 12.63
N ASP A 144 9.12 0.77 13.48
CA ASP A 144 8.09 -0.27 13.48
C ASP A 144 7.24 -0.31 12.18
N HIS A 145 7.20 0.80 11.45
CA HIS A 145 6.38 0.92 10.23
C HIS A 145 7.13 0.66 8.92
N ILE A 146 8.42 0.27 8.97
CA ILE A 146 9.22 -0.14 7.81
C ILE A 146 9.84 -1.50 8.07
N LEU A 147 9.36 -2.52 7.36
CA LEU A 147 9.79 -3.90 7.54
C LEU A 147 10.58 -4.37 6.31
N PHE A 148 11.87 -4.62 6.51
CA PHE A 148 12.72 -5.20 5.47
C PHE A 148 12.58 -6.71 5.45
N LEU A 149 12.14 -7.22 4.29
CA LEU A 149 11.96 -8.65 4.06
C LEU A 149 13.21 -9.23 3.40
N PRO A 150 13.60 -10.47 3.71
CA PRO A 150 14.60 -11.17 2.92
C PRO A 150 14.07 -11.33 1.49
N GLY A 151 14.86 -10.97 0.48
CA GLY A 151 14.48 -11.19 -0.91
C GLY A 151 14.50 -12.69 -1.25
N ALA A 152 13.47 -13.18 -1.93
CA ALA A 152 13.40 -14.58 -2.36
C ALA A 152 14.34 -14.86 -3.56
N TYR A 153 14.52 -13.86 -4.43
CA TYR A 153 15.35 -13.96 -5.63
C TYR A 153 16.37 -12.82 -5.63
N GLY A 154 17.65 -13.13 -5.86
CA GLY A 154 18.72 -12.15 -5.91
C GLY A 154 18.71 -11.19 -7.11
N TYR A 155 17.58 -11.02 -7.78
CA TYR A 155 17.39 -10.15 -8.94
C TYR A 155 16.55 -8.93 -8.59
N LEU A 156 17.10 -7.76 -8.86
CA LEU A 156 16.67 -6.43 -8.41
C LEU A 156 15.21 -6.03 -8.74
N LEU A 157 14.51 -6.75 -9.61
CA LEU A 157 13.17 -6.40 -10.09
C LEU A 157 12.15 -7.54 -9.97
N ILE A 158 12.59 -8.79 -9.77
CA ILE A 158 11.67 -9.93 -9.71
C ILE A 158 10.84 -9.89 -8.43
N ASP A 159 11.44 -9.49 -7.32
CA ASP A 159 10.76 -9.32 -6.04
C ASP A 159 9.83 -8.09 -6.00
N HIS A 160 9.83 -7.26 -7.05
CA HIS A 160 8.92 -6.11 -7.11
C HIS A 160 7.46 -6.49 -7.36
N TYR A 161 7.21 -7.64 -7.97
CA TYR A 161 5.83 -8.07 -8.24
C TYR A 161 5.10 -8.42 -6.93
N LEU A 162 3.85 -7.96 -6.78
CA LEU A 162 3.04 -8.28 -5.61
C LEU A 162 2.77 -9.79 -5.46
N THR A 163 2.87 -10.54 -6.56
CA THR A 163 2.79 -11.99 -6.61
C THR A 163 4.15 -12.68 -6.41
N SER A 164 5.23 -11.94 -6.10
CA SER A 164 6.50 -12.55 -5.71
C SER A 164 6.32 -13.36 -4.43
N GLU A 165 7.09 -14.43 -4.26
CA GLU A 165 7.05 -15.28 -3.07
C GLU A 165 7.21 -14.46 -1.78
N THR A 166 8.07 -13.43 -1.80
CA THR A 166 8.33 -12.55 -0.66
C THR A 166 7.06 -11.81 -0.24
N TYR A 167 6.36 -11.14 -1.17
CA TYR A 167 5.16 -10.37 -0.83
C TYR A 167 3.93 -11.25 -0.65
N GLN A 168 3.82 -12.36 -1.39
CA GLN A 168 2.74 -13.31 -1.23
C GLN A 168 2.70 -13.89 0.20
N THR A 169 3.85 -14.26 0.76
CA THR A 169 3.94 -14.75 2.15
C THR A 169 3.39 -13.73 3.15
N ILE A 170 3.66 -12.44 2.92
CA ILE A 170 3.11 -11.37 3.77
C ILE A 170 1.60 -11.23 3.58
N LEU A 171 1.10 -11.26 2.32
CA LEU A 171 -0.34 -11.20 2.05
C LEU A 171 -1.09 -12.36 2.72
N GLU A 172 -0.54 -13.58 2.69
CA GLU A 172 -1.10 -14.75 3.38
C GLU A 172 -1.16 -14.53 4.90
N SER A 173 -0.10 -13.98 5.50
CA SER A 173 -0.07 -13.66 6.93
C SER A 173 -1.11 -12.59 7.29
N LEU A 174 -1.23 -11.53 6.49
CA LEU A 174 -2.23 -10.47 6.69
C LEU A 174 -3.66 -11.00 6.52
N GLY A 175 -3.89 -11.84 5.52
CA GLY A 175 -5.18 -12.49 5.31
C GLY A 175 -5.59 -13.38 6.50
N LYS A 176 -4.64 -14.14 7.04
CA LYS A 176 -4.88 -14.94 8.26
C LYS A 176 -5.24 -14.05 9.46
N GLN A 177 -4.46 -12.98 9.69
CA GLN A 177 -4.77 -12.02 10.77
C GLN A 177 -6.16 -11.38 10.59
N PHE A 178 -6.54 -11.05 9.35
CA PHE A 178 -7.86 -10.53 9.06
C PHE A 178 -8.96 -11.54 9.45
N LEU A 179 -8.80 -12.80 9.06
CA LEU A 179 -9.78 -13.86 9.38
C LEU A 179 -9.85 -14.14 10.88
N ASP A 180 -8.72 -14.10 11.59
CA ASP A 180 -8.69 -14.28 13.05
C ASP A 180 -9.42 -13.12 13.78
N LEU A 181 -9.43 -11.91 13.21
CA LEU A 181 -10.07 -10.73 13.82
C LEU A 181 -11.52 -10.52 13.39
N TYR A 182 -11.86 -10.86 12.15
CA TYR A 182 -13.11 -10.47 11.49
C TYR A 182 -13.83 -11.65 10.80
N GLY A 183 -13.23 -12.83 10.77
CA GLY A 183 -13.83 -14.01 10.15
C GLY A 183 -15.05 -14.52 10.93
N PRO A 184 -15.91 -15.33 10.31
CA PRO A 184 -17.01 -15.95 11.02
C PRO A 184 -16.48 -16.89 12.11
N SER A 185 -16.98 -16.70 13.32
CA SER A 185 -16.72 -17.58 14.47
C SER A 185 -17.33 -18.95 14.29
#